data_406275492bd77a8aeb915ea8d73754e1
#
_entry.id   406275492bd77a8aeb915ea8d73754e1
#
_cell.length_a   1.000
_cell.length_b   1.000
_cell.length_c   1.000
_cell.angle_alpha   90.00
_cell.angle_beta   90.00
_cell.angle_gamma   90.00
#
_symmetry.space_group_name_H-M   'P 1'
#
loop_
_entity.id
_entity.type
_entity.pdbx_description
1 polymer ?
#
loop_
_entity_poly.entity_id
_entity_poly.type
_entity_poly.pdbx_seq_one_letter_code
_entity_poly.pdbx_strand_id
1 'polypeptide(L)'
;MLEVARQTGAHVIFSSSSSVYGRNTQLPKDESMWLGPMTPYAASKLAAEGYVQAYASAYNVPTTLLRFFNVFGPRQRPDHEYAAVLPKWIWLAMQGQPIDVYGDGTASRDFTYVETVLDIAMTAMKEKVTTDGAMNLAYGNRIFLNDTIAMLKKHFPDLKVNYKENRLGDVKESQNAPGLLKSLFPAITPKPFEAALAETVDWLKEFGQSVANGPKTLD
;
A
#
# COMPACT_ATOMS: atom_id res chain seq x y z
N MET A 1 -11.24 3.74 20.72
CA MET A 1 -9.88 3.18 20.74
C MET A 1 -8.87 4.15 21.38
N LEU A 2 -8.71 5.39 20.93
CA LEU A 2 -7.72 6.33 21.48
C LEU A 2 -7.92 6.62 22.97
N GLU A 3 -9.18 6.76 23.42
CA GLU A 3 -9.49 6.96 24.85
C GLU A 3 -9.11 5.72 25.71
N VAL A 4 -9.31 4.51 25.17
CA VAL A 4 -8.82 3.29 25.82
C VAL A 4 -7.30 3.28 25.90
N ALA A 5 -6.61 3.63 24.80
CA ALA A 5 -5.16 3.71 24.79
C ALA A 5 -4.63 4.74 25.82
N ARG A 6 -5.30 5.90 25.92
CA ARG A 6 -4.97 6.91 26.94
C ARG A 6 -5.09 6.36 28.37
N GLN A 7 -6.13 5.58 28.66
CA GLN A 7 -6.35 5.01 30.00
C GLN A 7 -5.41 3.84 30.34
N THR A 8 -5.02 3.06 29.32
CA THR A 8 -4.24 1.83 29.51
C THR A 8 -2.76 1.99 29.20
N GLY A 9 -2.34 3.11 28.62
CA GLY A 9 -0.96 3.29 28.12
C GLY A 9 -0.64 2.44 26.90
N ALA A 10 -1.65 1.94 26.18
CA ALA A 10 -1.45 1.09 25.02
C ALA A 10 -0.82 1.87 23.84
N HIS A 11 0.13 1.25 23.16
CA HIS A 11 0.73 1.79 21.94
C HIS A 11 -0.26 1.67 20.76
N VAL A 12 -0.50 2.77 20.07
CA VAL A 12 -1.40 2.83 18.92
C VAL A 12 -0.59 2.83 17.62
N ILE A 13 -0.74 1.78 16.81
CA ILE A 13 -0.22 1.75 15.44
C ILE A 13 -1.38 2.01 14.50
N PHE A 14 -1.33 3.12 13.76
CA PHE A 14 -2.41 3.54 12.88
C PHE A 14 -2.02 3.46 11.39
N SER A 15 -2.82 2.74 10.61
CA SER A 15 -2.66 2.65 9.16
C SER A 15 -3.40 3.79 8.45
N SER A 16 -2.65 4.81 8.03
CA SER A 16 -3.11 5.85 7.13
C SER A 16 -2.80 5.51 5.66
N SER A 17 -2.80 6.48 4.78
CA SER A 17 -2.65 6.28 3.34
C SER A 17 -1.94 7.45 2.68
N SER A 18 -1.12 7.18 1.68
CA SER A 18 -0.53 8.21 0.80
C SER A 18 -1.57 9.03 0.04
N SER A 19 -2.82 8.57 -0.05
CA SER A 19 -3.93 9.32 -0.65
C SER A 19 -4.21 10.66 0.04
N VAL A 20 -3.73 10.87 1.27
CA VAL A 20 -3.86 12.15 2.00
C VAL A 20 -3.10 13.30 1.30
N TYR A 21 -2.04 12.99 0.53
CA TYR A 21 -1.34 13.99 -0.27
C TYR A 21 -2.19 14.54 -1.43
N GLY A 22 -3.06 13.71 -2.00
CA GLY A 22 -4.07 14.08 -2.99
C GLY A 22 -3.59 15.04 -4.07
N ARG A 23 -4.00 16.32 -3.99
CA ARG A 23 -3.67 17.37 -4.98
C ARG A 23 -2.21 17.83 -4.98
N ASN A 24 -1.42 17.43 -3.99
CA ASN A 24 0.01 17.73 -4.00
C ASN A 24 0.70 16.88 -5.07
N THR A 25 1.26 17.51 -6.10
CA THR A 25 1.92 16.83 -7.24
C THR A 25 3.43 16.70 -7.10
N GLN A 26 4.03 17.31 -6.06
CA GLN A 26 5.47 17.24 -5.83
C GLN A 26 5.93 15.79 -5.57
N LEU A 27 7.10 15.43 -6.09
CA LEU A 27 7.75 14.14 -5.92
C LEU A 27 9.26 14.30 -5.68
N PRO A 28 9.89 13.37 -4.96
CA PRO A 28 9.27 12.32 -4.14
C PRO A 28 8.50 12.90 -2.95
N LYS A 29 7.48 12.16 -2.45
CA LYS A 29 6.72 12.57 -1.26
C LYS A 29 7.58 12.46 -0.01
N ASP A 30 7.57 13.49 0.81
CA ASP A 30 8.08 13.46 2.18
C ASP A 30 7.00 13.89 3.18
N GLU A 31 7.24 13.64 4.45
CA GLU A 31 6.25 13.83 5.51
C GLU A 31 5.94 15.30 5.81
N SER A 32 6.83 16.24 5.44
CA SER A 32 6.67 17.68 5.65
C SER A 32 5.74 18.35 4.64
N MET A 33 5.40 17.64 3.55
CA MET A 33 4.58 18.20 2.47
C MET A 33 3.14 18.45 2.90
N TRP A 34 2.54 19.52 2.35
CA TRP A 34 1.14 19.83 2.58
C TRP A 34 0.23 18.71 2.06
N LEU A 35 -0.89 18.50 2.76
CA LEU A 35 -1.87 17.45 2.50
C LEU A 35 -3.11 18.07 1.82
N GLY A 36 -3.61 17.39 0.78
CA GLY A 36 -4.76 17.89 0.00
C GLY A 36 -5.67 16.74 -0.44
N PRO A 37 -6.39 16.05 0.46
CA PRO A 37 -7.18 14.89 0.12
C PRO A 37 -8.23 15.22 -0.94
N MET A 38 -8.39 14.31 -1.93
CA MET A 38 -9.32 14.48 -3.06
C MET A 38 -10.53 13.57 -3.00
N THR A 39 -10.55 12.61 -2.07
CA THR A 39 -11.65 11.64 -1.93
C THR A 39 -12.14 11.57 -0.49
N PRO A 40 -13.41 11.16 -0.25
CA PRO A 40 -13.90 10.93 1.11
C PRO A 40 -13.03 9.97 1.92
N TYR A 41 -12.49 8.92 1.27
CA TYR A 41 -11.53 8.01 1.88
C TYR A 41 -10.27 8.74 2.36
N ALA A 42 -9.63 9.53 1.49
CA ALA A 42 -8.43 10.29 1.86
C ALA A 42 -8.71 11.29 2.99
N ALA A 43 -9.86 11.98 2.92
CA ALA A 43 -10.30 12.91 3.97
C ALA A 43 -10.51 12.19 5.30
N SER A 44 -11.13 11.01 5.33
CA SER A 44 -11.33 10.23 6.55
C SER A 44 -9.99 9.77 7.16
N LYS A 45 -9.02 9.37 6.33
CA LYS A 45 -7.67 9.02 6.80
C LYS A 45 -6.95 10.21 7.40
N LEU A 46 -7.00 11.37 6.74
CA LEU A 46 -6.39 12.61 7.26
C LEU A 46 -7.04 13.06 8.57
N ALA A 47 -8.36 12.99 8.67
CA ALA A 47 -9.05 13.31 9.93
C ALA A 47 -8.60 12.38 11.07
N ALA A 48 -8.48 11.08 10.79
CA ALA A 48 -8.00 10.11 11.78
C ALA A 48 -6.52 10.35 12.17
N GLU A 49 -5.64 10.75 11.23
CA GLU A 49 -4.28 11.20 11.57
C GLU A 49 -4.32 12.34 12.60
N GLY A 50 -5.16 13.35 12.36
CA GLY A 50 -5.32 14.49 13.28
C GLY A 50 -5.74 14.04 14.69
N TYR A 51 -6.69 13.10 14.80
CA TYR A 51 -7.07 12.55 16.11
C TYR A 51 -5.93 11.80 16.79
N VAL A 52 -5.20 10.95 16.07
CA VAL A 52 -4.06 10.19 16.63
C VAL A 52 -2.97 11.14 17.11
N GLN A 53 -2.61 12.15 16.33
CA GLN A 53 -1.62 13.17 16.71
C GLN A 53 -2.08 14.01 17.91
N ALA A 54 -3.35 14.40 17.95
CA ALA A 54 -3.89 15.15 19.08
C ALA A 54 -3.80 14.37 20.41
N TYR A 55 -4.09 13.04 20.38
CA TYR A 55 -3.95 12.20 21.57
C TYR A 55 -2.48 11.97 21.94
N ALA A 56 -1.58 11.84 20.96
CA ALA A 56 -0.16 11.76 21.23
C ALA A 56 0.35 13.02 21.93
N SER A 57 0.01 14.20 21.40
CA SER A 57 0.48 15.49 21.92
C SER A 57 -0.17 15.89 23.25
N ALA A 58 -1.51 15.75 23.37
CA ALA A 58 -2.24 16.23 24.54
C ALA A 58 -2.19 15.26 25.73
N TYR A 59 -2.05 13.97 25.47
CA TYR A 59 -2.18 12.93 26.51
C TYR A 59 -1.00 11.97 26.56
N ASN A 60 0.08 12.22 25.79
CA ASN A 60 1.26 11.37 25.71
C ASN A 60 0.94 9.90 25.35
N VAL A 61 -0.09 9.67 24.52
CA VAL A 61 -0.37 8.31 24.02
C VAL A 61 0.73 7.92 23.04
N PRO A 62 1.44 6.80 23.26
CA PRO A 62 2.48 6.36 22.32
C PRO A 62 1.84 5.96 20.98
N THR A 63 2.30 6.56 19.88
CA THR A 63 1.71 6.33 18.55
C THR A 63 2.76 6.08 17.48
N THR A 64 2.45 5.18 16.55
CA THR A 64 3.17 5.01 15.27
C THR A 64 2.15 5.19 14.15
N LEU A 65 2.28 6.26 13.39
CA LEU A 65 1.32 6.62 12.37
C LEU A 65 1.94 6.39 10.98
N LEU A 66 1.38 5.46 10.21
CA LEU A 66 1.95 4.93 8.98
C LEU A 66 1.09 5.29 7.76
N ARG A 67 1.62 6.07 6.80
CA ARG A 67 0.98 6.31 5.50
C ARG A 67 1.40 5.22 4.51
N PHE A 68 0.54 4.28 4.25
CA PHE A 68 0.79 3.18 3.31
C PHE A 68 0.78 3.66 1.86
N PHE A 69 1.77 3.17 1.08
CA PHE A 69 1.86 3.36 -0.37
C PHE A 69 1.68 2.01 -1.06
N ASN A 70 0.68 1.92 -1.95
CA ASN A 70 0.44 0.78 -2.86
C ASN A 70 0.85 -0.60 -2.30
N VAL A 71 0.35 -0.93 -1.11
CA VAL A 71 0.64 -2.22 -0.47
C VAL A 71 0.05 -3.35 -1.31
N PHE A 72 0.84 -4.41 -1.52
CA PHE A 72 0.45 -5.61 -2.24
C PHE A 72 1.04 -6.86 -1.60
N GLY A 73 0.47 -8.02 -1.92
CA GLY A 73 0.98 -9.30 -1.44
C GLY A 73 -0.10 -10.34 -1.22
N PRO A 74 0.28 -11.51 -0.70
CA PRO A 74 -0.64 -12.58 -0.30
C PRO A 74 -1.77 -12.07 0.62
N ARG A 75 -2.93 -12.72 0.53
CA ARG A 75 -4.17 -12.42 1.28
C ARG A 75 -4.87 -11.11 0.90
N GLN A 76 -4.39 -10.38 -0.12
CA GLN A 76 -5.13 -9.26 -0.67
C GLN A 76 -6.19 -9.76 -1.66
N ARG A 77 -7.46 -9.51 -1.36
CA ARG A 77 -8.58 -10.00 -2.18
C ARG A 77 -8.62 -9.31 -3.54
N PRO A 78 -8.69 -10.09 -4.65
CA PRO A 78 -8.72 -9.55 -6.02
C PRO A 78 -10.14 -9.28 -6.52
N ASP A 79 -11.17 -9.81 -5.86
CA ASP A 79 -12.52 -10.06 -6.38
C ASP A 79 -13.55 -9.00 -5.95
N HIS A 80 -13.13 -7.78 -5.59
CA HIS A 80 -14.03 -6.69 -5.26
C HIS A 80 -13.77 -5.44 -6.10
N GLU A 81 -14.76 -4.56 -6.17
CA GLU A 81 -14.75 -3.36 -7.04
C GLU A 81 -13.53 -2.45 -6.79
N TYR A 82 -13.12 -2.33 -5.53
CA TYR A 82 -11.97 -1.49 -5.12
C TYR A 82 -10.67 -2.28 -4.97
N ALA A 83 -10.56 -3.46 -5.60
CA ALA A 83 -9.33 -4.24 -5.56
C ALA A 83 -8.15 -3.44 -6.12
N ALA A 84 -7.00 -3.53 -5.43
CA ALA A 84 -5.76 -2.90 -5.89
C ALA A 84 -5.32 -3.47 -7.25
N VAL A 85 -4.53 -2.70 -7.98
CA VAL A 85 -4.18 -3.00 -9.38
C VAL A 85 -3.51 -4.38 -9.54
N LEU A 86 -2.53 -4.72 -8.69
CA LEU A 86 -1.78 -5.98 -8.83
C LEU A 86 -2.63 -7.23 -8.60
N PRO A 87 -3.34 -7.40 -7.47
CA PRO A 87 -4.17 -8.58 -7.28
C PRO A 87 -5.26 -8.69 -8.35
N LYS A 88 -5.84 -7.57 -8.79
CA LYS A 88 -6.83 -7.56 -9.86
C LYS A 88 -6.24 -8.03 -11.19
N TRP A 89 -5.07 -7.53 -11.59
CA TRP A 89 -4.41 -7.94 -12.83
C TRP A 89 -4.02 -9.41 -12.82
N ILE A 90 -3.45 -9.89 -11.71
CA ILE A 90 -3.09 -11.31 -11.57
C ILE A 90 -4.35 -12.18 -11.68
N TRP A 91 -5.42 -11.81 -11.00
CA TRP A 91 -6.68 -12.55 -11.02
C TRP A 91 -7.30 -12.64 -12.42
N LEU A 92 -7.34 -11.54 -13.16
CA LEU A 92 -7.81 -11.52 -14.55
C LEU A 92 -6.90 -12.37 -15.46
N ALA A 93 -5.58 -12.26 -15.29
CA ALA A 93 -4.62 -13.05 -16.05
C ALA A 93 -4.80 -14.56 -15.84
N MET A 94 -5.06 -14.99 -14.59
CA MET A 94 -5.36 -16.39 -14.28
C MET A 94 -6.63 -16.91 -14.97
N GLN A 95 -7.59 -16.03 -15.25
CA GLN A 95 -8.83 -16.35 -15.96
C GLN A 95 -8.70 -16.21 -17.48
N GLY A 96 -7.51 -15.91 -18.01
CA GLY A 96 -7.31 -15.63 -19.45
C GLY A 96 -7.99 -14.34 -19.92
N GLN A 97 -8.44 -13.50 -18.98
CA GLN A 97 -9.10 -12.24 -19.29
C GLN A 97 -8.08 -11.10 -19.49
N PRO A 98 -8.39 -10.12 -20.33
CA PRO A 98 -7.52 -8.98 -20.52
C PRO A 98 -7.48 -8.08 -19.29
N ILE A 99 -6.31 -7.52 -19.00
CA ILE A 99 -6.16 -6.47 -17.99
C ILE A 99 -6.34 -5.09 -18.59
N ASP A 100 -6.99 -4.19 -17.86
CA ASP A 100 -7.17 -2.80 -18.25
C ASP A 100 -6.04 -1.93 -17.68
N VAL A 101 -5.39 -1.16 -18.54
CA VAL A 101 -4.37 -0.16 -18.20
C VAL A 101 -4.91 1.22 -18.57
N TYR A 102 -5.05 2.10 -17.59
CA TYR A 102 -5.49 3.46 -17.83
C TYR A 102 -4.28 4.34 -18.20
N GLY A 103 -4.35 4.97 -19.36
CA GLY A 103 -3.23 5.66 -19.99
C GLY A 103 -2.35 4.72 -20.83
N ASP A 104 -1.11 5.12 -21.03
CA ASP A 104 -0.11 4.46 -21.88
C ASP A 104 0.80 3.46 -21.11
N GLY A 105 0.52 3.24 -19.84
CA GLY A 105 1.34 2.37 -18.97
C GLY A 105 2.64 3.01 -18.46
N THR A 106 2.89 4.28 -18.74
CA THR A 106 4.05 5.04 -18.20
C THR A 106 3.82 5.53 -16.78
N ALA A 107 2.62 5.37 -16.24
CA ALA A 107 2.36 5.65 -14.84
C ALA A 107 3.22 4.76 -13.93
N SER A 108 3.73 5.34 -12.83
CA SER A 108 4.58 4.62 -11.89
C SER A 108 3.97 4.55 -10.49
N ARG A 109 4.32 3.50 -9.75
CA ARG A 109 3.88 3.29 -8.37
C ARG A 109 5.07 2.92 -7.49
N ASP A 110 5.02 3.42 -6.26
CA ASP A 110 5.89 2.95 -5.17
C ASP A 110 5.17 1.81 -4.46
N PHE A 111 5.46 0.60 -4.92
CA PHE A 111 4.85 -0.60 -4.36
C PHE A 111 5.56 -1.04 -3.08
N THR A 112 4.79 -1.39 -2.07
CA THR A 112 5.29 -1.91 -0.79
C THR A 112 4.76 -3.32 -0.57
N TYR A 113 5.66 -4.29 -0.40
CA TYR A 113 5.24 -5.67 -0.14
C TYR A 113 4.71 -5.83 1.29
N VAL A 114 3.65 -6.60 1.45
CA VAL A 114 2.93 -6.74 2.72
C VAL A 114 3.81 -7.26 3.86
N GLU A 115 4.74 -8.17 3.59
CA GLU A 115 5.70 -8.67 4.58
C GLU A 115 6.54 -7.52 5.19
N THR A 116 7.02 -6.60 4.33
CA THR A 116 7.75 -5.42 4.80
C THR A 116 6.88 -4.54 5.72
N VAL A 117 5.58 -4.40 5.41
CA VAL A 117 4.64 -3.69 6.29
C VAL A 117 4.50 -4.39 7.64
N LEU A 118 4.42 -5.73 7.63
CA LEU A 118 4.35 -6.53 8.85
C LEU A 118 5.62 -6.42 9.69
N ASP A 119 6.80 -6.48 9.05
CA ASP A 119 8.09 -6.34 9.75
C ASP A 119 8.20 -4.98 10.45
N ILE A 120 7.78 -3.90 9.77
CA ILE A 120 7.76 -2.56 10.35
C ILE A 120 6.76 -2.48 11.51
N ALA A 121 5.54 -2.98 11.32
CA ALA A 121 4.52 -2.95 12.37
C ALA A 121 4.93 -3.79 13.60
N MET A 122 5.49 -4.97 13.38
CA MET A 122 5.97 -5.86 14.45
C MET A 122 7.17 -5.26 15.20
N THR A 123 8.11 -4.63 14.48
CA THR A 123 9.24 -3.93 15.08
C THR A 123 8.76 -2.73 15.89
N ALA A 124 7.86 -1.91 15.31
CA ALA A 124 7.26 -0.78 16.02
C ALA A 124 6.57 -1.20 17.31
N MET A 125 5.85 -2.32 17.29
CA MET A 125 5.18 -2.86 18.48
C MET A 125 6.17 -3.37 19.52
N LYS A 126 7.18 -4.15 19.11
CA LYS A 126 8.16 -4.77 20.01
C LYS A 126 9.10 -3.74 20.66
N GLU A 127 9.57 -2.81 19.84
CA GLU A 127 10.55 -1.80 20.26
C GLU A 127 9.89 -0.50 20.72
N LYS A 128 8.54 -0.43 20.67
CA LYS A 128 7.74 0.75 21.02
C LYS A 128 8.18 2.00 20.27
N VAL A 129 8.49 1.85 18.98
CA VAL A 129 8.90 2.97 18.14
C VAL A 129 7.71 3.92 17.97
N THR A 130 7.89 5.19 18.33
CA THR A 130 6.89 6.25 18.15
C THR A 130 7.28 7.18 17.02
N THR A 131 6.31 7.80 16.37
CA THR A 131 6.53 8.81 15.33
C THR A 131 6.01 10.17 15.79
N ASP A 132 6.78 11.22 15.52
CA ASP A 132 6.31 12.60 15.67
C ASP A 132 5.56 12.98 14.39
N GLY A 133 4.27 12.69 14.37
CA GLY A 133 3.44 12.79 13.17
C GLY A 133 3.39 11.51 12.33
N ALA A 134 2.97 11.66 11.08
CA ALA A 134 2.85 10.52 10.18
C ALA A 134 4.16 10.21 9.46
N MET A 135 4.48 8.93 9.32
CA MET A 135 5.62 8.42 8.54
C MET A 135 5.12 7.73 7.28
N ASN A 136 5.74 8.00 6.14
CA ASN A 136 5.48 7.30 4.90
C ASN A 136 6.08 5.89 4.93
N LEU A 137 5.25 4.89 4.63
CA LEU A 137 5.68 3.50 4.56
C LEU A 137 5.83 3.08 3.10
N ALA A 138 6.96 3.46 2.50
CA ALA A 138 7.41 3.06 1.17
C ALA A 138 8.91 3.36 1.01
N TYR A 139 9.58 2.65 0.11
CA TYR A 139 11.03 2.68 -0.01
C TYR A 139 11.57 3.55 -1.16
N GLY A 140 10.70 4.29 -1.86
CA GLY A 140 11.07 5.15 -2.97
C GLY A 140 11.22 4.42 -4.30
N ASN A 141 10.66 3.22 -4.41
CA ASN A 141 10.67 2.48 -5.66
C ASN A 141 9.80 3.18 -6.71
N ARG A 142 10.30 3.24 -7.95
CA ARG A 142 9.55 3.81 -9.06
C ARG A 142 9.31 2.72 -10.11
N ILE A 143 8.26 1.91 -9.89
CA ILE A 143 7.93 0.79 -10.77
C ILE A 143 6.87 1.25 -11.78
N PHE A 144 7.22 1.22 -13.06
CA PHE A 144 6.28 1.55 -14.13
C PHE A 144 5.28 0.42 -14.37
N LEU A 145 4.04 0.77 -14.76
CA LEU A 145 3.02 -0.24 -15.02
C LEU A 145 3.43 -1.15 -16.20
N ASN A 146 4.09 -0.61 -17.22
CA ASN A 146 4.60 -1.41 -18.34
C ASN A 146 5.68 -2.43 -17.92
N ASP A 147 6.56 -2.07 -16.96
CA ASP A 147 7.54 -3.02 -16.41
C ASP A 147 6.83 -4.11 -15.60
N THR A 148 5.81 -3.73 -14.82
CA THR A 148 4.98 -4.68 -14.09
C THR A 148 4.28 -5.67 -15.04
N ILE A 149 3.75 -5.18 -16.17
CA ILE A 149 3.13 -6.03 -17.21
C ILE A 149 4.16 -6.98 -17.82
N ALA A 150 5.37 -6.49 -18.12
CA ALA A 150 6.44 -7.34 -18.64
C ALA A 150 6.82 -8.46 -17.66
N MET A 151 6.86 -8.18 -16.36
CA MET A 151 7.07 -9.18 -15.31
C MET A 151 5.90 -10.18 -15.23
N LEU A 152 4.65 -9.71 -15.28
CA LEU A 152 3.47 -10.57 -15.27
C LEU A 152 3.42 -11.50 -16.49
N LYS A 153 3.87 -11.05 -17.66
CA LYS A 153 3.97 -11.91 -18.86
C LYS A 153 4.93 -13.09 -18.71
N LYS A 154 5.91 -13.03 -17.80
CA LYS A 154 6.75 -14.20 -17.46
C LYS A 154 5.94 -15.31 -16.79
N HIS A 155 4.90 -14.97 -16.04
CA HIS A 155 3.99 -15.91 -15.36
C HIS A 155 2.76 -16.26 -16.18
N PHE A 156 2.35 -15.39 -17.10
CA PHE A 156 1.16 -15.49 -17.96
C PHE A 156 1.53 -15.06 -19.40
N PRO A 157 2.16 -15.95 -20.20
CA PRO A 157 2.64 -15.58 -21.54
C PRO A 157 1.58 -15.01 -22.47
N ASP A 158 0.32 -15.48 -22.34
CA ASP A 158 -0.82 -15.07 -23.17
C ASP A 158 -1.58 -13.85 -22.60
N LEU A 159 -0.99 -13.12 -21.62
CA LEU A 159 -1.59 -11.97 -20.99
C LEU A 159 -1.97 -10.89 -22.01
N LYS A 160 -3.26 -10.62 -22.13
CA LYS A 160 -3.84 -9.57 -22.98
C LYS A 160 -3.93 -8.26 -22.19
N VAL A 161 -3.64 -7.15 -22.84
CA VAL A 161 -3.65 -5.81 -22.25
C VAL A 161 -4.52 -4.89 -23.07
N ASN A 162 -5.47 -4.22 -22.42
CA ASN A 162 -6.30 -3.19 -23.01
C ASN A 162 -5.87 -1.82 -22.46
N TYR A 163 -5.34 -0.96 -23.31
CA TYR A 163 -5.06 0.43 -22.93
C TYR A 163 -6.34 1.27 -23.09
N LYS A 164 -6.69 2.00 -22.03
CA LYS A 164 -7.90 2.84 -21.95
C LYS A 164 -7.52 4.30 -21.68
N GLU A 165 -8.44 5.21 -21.90
CA GLU A 165 -8.28 6.60 -21.55
C GLU A 165 -7.95 6.78 -20.05
N ASN A 166 -7.19 7.83 -19.72
CA ASN A 166 -6.86 8.16 -18.34
C ASN A 166 -8.14 8.38 -17.52
N ARG A 167 -8.16 7.85 -16.31
CA ARG A 167 -9.23 8.17 -15.36
C ARG A 167 -9.02 9.57 -14.79
N LEU A 168 -10.09 10.32 -14.70
CA LEU A 168 -10.07 11.62 -14.03
C LEU A 168 -9.67 11.45 -12.54
N GLY A 169 -8.61 12.14 -12.12
CA GLY A 169 -8.13 12.06 -10.74
C GLY A 169 -7.13 10.94 -10.43
N ASP A 170 -6.75 10.11 -11.42
CA ASP A 170 -5.68 9.13 -11.22
C ASP A 170 -4.33 9.82 -11.00
N VAL A 171 -3.61 9.37 -9.98
CA VAL A 171 -2.24 9.82 -9.70
C VAL A 171 -1.30 9.19 -10.72
N LYS A 172 -0.68 10.01 -11.60
CA LYS A 172 0.23 9.51 -12.64
C LYS A 172 1.48 8.86 -12.03
N GLU A 173 2.04 9.45 -10.99
CA GLU A 173 3.29 8.99 -10.38
C GLU A 173 3.17 8.96 -8.85
N SER A 174 3.70 7.90 -8.24
CA SER A 174 3.78 7.74 -6.79
C SER A 174 5.18 7.32 -6.42
N GLN A 175 5.85 8.13 -5.60
CA GLN A 175 7.20 7.87 -5.11
C GLN A 175 7.39 8.52 -3.74
N ASN A 176 7.99 7.80 -2.80
CA ASN A 176 8.35 8.29 -1.47
C ASN A 176 9.82 8.70 -1.38
N ALA A 177 10.14 9.64 -0.50
CA ALA A 177 11.48 9.88 0.01
C ALA A 177 11.65 9.12 1.34
N PRO A 178 12.33 7.96 1.36
CA PRO A 178 12.28 7.03 2.49
C PRO A 178 13.22 7.40 3.65
N GLY A 179 13.58 8.66 3.82
CA GLY A 179 14.55 9.11 4.82
C GLY A 179 14.12 8.77 6.25
N LEU A 180 12.92 9.19 6.65
CA LEU A 180 12.39 8.94 7.99
C LEU A 180 12.19 7.45 8.25
N LEU A 181 11.61 6.71 7.30
CA LEU A 181 11.42 5.25 7.41
C LEU A 181 12.74 4.53 7.68
N LYS A 182 13.77 4.82 6.87
CA LYS A 182 15.09 4.18 7.01
C LYS A 182 15.80 4.57 8.30
N SER A 183 15.57 5.77 8.81
CA SER A 183 16.17 6.21 10.08
C SER A 183 15.56 5.50 11.31
N LEU A 184 14.24 5.24 11.27
CA LEU A 184 13.54 4.57 12.36
C LEU A 184 13.62 3.04 12.29
N PHE A 185 13.76 2.48 11.08
CA PHE A 185 13.81 1.03 10.85
C PHE A 185 15.02 0.62 9.98
N PRO A 186 16.26 0.91 10.42
CA PRO A 186 17.47 0.73 9.60
C PRO A 186 17.78 -0.73 9.27
N ALA A 187 17.30 -1.67 10.08
CA ALA A 187 17.53 -3.11 9.87
C ALA A 187 16.57 -3.74 8.87
N ILE A 188 15.47 -3.06 8.52
CA ILE A 188 14.45 -3.62 7.62
C ILE A 188 14.79 -3.30 6.17
N THR A 189 15.02 -4.35 5.38
CA THR A 189 15.27 -4.24 3.94
C THR A 189 14.06 -4.78 3.16
N PRO A 190 13.49 -4.00 2.23
CA PRO A 190 12.35 -4.46 1.46
C PRO A 190 12.74 -5.62 0.52
N LYS A 191 11.86 -6.59 0.37
CA LYS A 191 12.00 -7.63 -0.65
C LYS A 191 12.00 -7.02 -2.04
N PRO A 192 12.87 -7.46 -2.97
CA PRO A 192 12.85 -7.00 -4.36
C PRO A 192 11.47 -7.18 -4.99
N PHE A 193 11.01 -6.19 -5.76
CA PHE A 193 9.64 -6.17 -6.30
C PHE A 193 9.32 -7.42 -7.14
N GLU A 194 10.24 -7.86 -8.00
CA GLU A 194 10.01 -9.04 -8.86
C GLU A 194 9.79 -10.32 -8.03
N ALA A 195 10.57 -10.51 -6.96
CA ALA A 195 10.41 -11.66 -6.06
C ALA A 195 9.09 -11.59 -5.29
N ALA A 196 8.73 -10.42 -4.77
CA ALA A 196 7.47 -10.19 -4.08
C ALA A 196 6.25 -10.38 -5.00
N LEU A 197 6.37 -9.96 -6.27
CA LEU A 197 5.34 -10.17 -7.29
C LEU A 197 5.15 -11.67 -7.58
N ALA A 198 6.25 -12.43 -7.74
CA ALA A 198 6.21 -13.87 -7.95
C ALA A 198 5.47 -14.59 -6.81
N GLU A 199 5.82 -14.31 -5.56
CA GLU A 199 5.14 -14.88 -4.38
C GLU A 199 3.65 -14.52 -4.34
N THR A 200 3.30 -13.29 -4.73
CA THR A 200 1.89 -12.87 -4.81
C THR A 200 1.13 -13.65 -5.89
N VAL A 201 1.77 -13.89 -7.04
CA VAL A 201 1.20 -14.70 -8.13
C VAL A 201 0.99 -16.14 -7.67
N ASP A 202 1.98 -16.74 -7.02
CA ASP A 202 1.92 -18.12 -6.57
C ASP A 202 0.81 -18.31 -5.52
N TRP A 203 0.73 -17.40 -4.55
CA TRP A 203 -0.35 -17.42 -3.57
C TRP A 203 -1.74 -17.28 -4.22
N LEU A 204 -1.92 -16.38 -5.20
CA LEU A 204 -3.20 -16.22 -5.89
C LEU A 204 -3.57 -17.46 -6.72
N LYS A 205 -2.58 -18.15 -7.31
CA LYS A 205 -2.82 -19.43 -8.01
C LYS A 205 -3.33 -20.51 -7.04
N GLU A 206 -2.71 -20.67 -5.88
CA GLU A 206 -3.14 -21.60 -4.83
C GLU A 206 -4.54 -21.23 -4.29
N PHE A 207 -4.76 -19.96 -4.01
CA PHE A 207 -6.07 -19.45 -3.59
C PHE A 207 -7.13 -19.70 -4.65
N GLY A 208 -6.87 -19.42 -5.93
CA GLY A 208 -7.80 -19.68 -7.04
C GLY A 208 -8.18 -21.15 -7.16
N GLN A 209 -7.24 -22.07 -6.94
CA GLN A 209 -7.52 -23.52 -6.89
C GLN A 209 -8.41 -23.89 -5.71
N SER A 210 -8.15 -23.34 -4.53
CA SER A 210 -8.97 -23.59 -3.33
C SER A 210 -10.40 -23.08 -3.51
N VAL A 211 -10.54 -21.94 -4.21
CA VAL A 211 -11.81 -21.32 -4.55
C VAL A 211 -12.59 -22.12 -5.58
N ALA A 212 -11.94 -22.80 -6.53
CA ALA A 212 -12.57 -23.67 -7.50
C ALA A 212 -13.07 -25.00 -6.89
N ASN A 213 -12.45 -25.45 -5.79
CA ASN A 213 -12.65 -26.80 -5.22
C ASN A 213 -13.50 -26.85 -3.93
N GLY A 214 -14.02 -25.74 -3.39
CA GLY A 214 -14.80 -25.77 -2.14
C GLY A 214 -15.56 -24.49 -1.78
N PRO A 215 -16.40 -24.50 -0.73
CA PRO A 215 -17.09 -23.31 -0.23
C PRO A 215 -16.09 -22.31 0.34
N LYS A 216 -16.22 -21.09 -0.14
CA LYS A 216 -15.25 -20.02 0.02
C LYS A 216 -15.69 -19.04 1.07
N THR A 217 -15.23 -19.23 2.27
CA THR A 217 -15.20 -18.16 3.26
C THR A 217 -13.75 -17.92 3.64
N LEU A 218 -13.22 -16.77 3.28
CA LEU A 218 -12.13 -16.17 4.00
C LEU A 218 -12.79 -15.53 5.23
N ASP A 219 -12.97 -16.30 6.28
CA ASP A 219 -13.28 -15.78 7.60
C ASP A 219 -12.05 -15.10 8.22
#